data_18707dea4e490b716f991cf09f89a029
#
_entry.id   18707dea4e490b716f991cf09f89a029
#
_cell.length_a   1.000
_cell.length_b   1.000
_cell.length_c   1.000
_cell.angle_alpha   90.00
_cell.angle_beta   90.00
_cell.angle_gamma   90.00
#
_symmetry.space_group_name_H-M   'P 1'
#
loop_
_entity.id
_entity.type
_entity.pdbx_description
1 polymer ?
#
loop_
_entity_poly.entity_id
_entity_poly.type
_entity_poly.pdbx_seq_one_letter_code
_entity_poly.pdbx_strand_id
1 'polypeptide(L)'
;MLDFPRKRPVLIVLHQETSSPGRVGQILQAMGHMLDIRRPVLGDPLPTTLSQHAGAVVFGGPMSANDDEAYIREEIDWLTVPLVENRPFLGICLGAQMLVKNLGGAVFGHAEGWAEIGWYPLTATKAGTALMPWPDTVYQFHREGFDLPRDATLLATGHHYENQAFRYGDNAWGIQFHGELTLAMMHRWVVRGAHRFDLPGAQVGRSHLDGRLLHDAALRLWLATFLEQVFHEA
;
A
#
# COMPACT_ATOMS: atom_id res chain seq x y z
N MET A 1 -14.52 -34.76 1.20
CA MET A 1 -14.11 -33.37 0.96
C MET A 1 -13.65 -32.84 2.30
N LEU A 2 -12.36 -32.60 2.51
CA LEU A 2 -11.87 -32.07 3.77
C LEU A 2 -12.35 -30.63 3.86
N ASP A 3 -13.26 -30.36 4.80
CA ASP A 3 -13.78 -29.02 5.09
C ASP A 3 -12.70 -28.30 5.92
N PHE A 4 -11.77 -27.63 5.25
CA PHE A 4 -10.85 -26.75 5.95
C PHE A 4 -11.64 -25.55 6.48
N PRO A 5 -11.52 -25.17 7.74
CA PRO A 5 -12.19 -24.00 8.27
C PRO A 5 -11.81 -22.79 7.40
N ARG A 6 -12.82 -22.17 6.78
CA ARG A 6 -12.59 -20.97 5.95
C ARG A 6 -12.05 -19.87 6.85
N LYS A 7 -10.91 -19.31 6.50
CA LYS A 7 -10.39 -18.12 7.18
C LYS A 7 -11.36 -16.96 7.03
N ARG A 8 -11.36 -16.05 8.01
CA ARG A 8 -12.13 -14.81 7.92
C ARG A 8 -11.71 -14.02 6.67
N PRO A 9 -12.63 -13.29 6.03
CA PRO A 9 -12.30 -12.46 4.89
C PRO A 9 -11.34 -11.32 5.28
N VAL A 10 -10.55 -10.83 4.32
CA VAL A 10 -9.81 -9.58 4.44
C VAL A 10 -10.61 -8.48 3.76
N LEU A 11 -10.81 -7.35 4.45
CA LEU A 11 -11.40 -6.16 3.87
C LEU A 11 -10.41 -5.51 2.90
N ILE A 12 -10.86 -5.22 1.69
CA ILE A 12 -10.08 -4.59 0.62
C ILE A 12 -10.75 -3.28 0.24
N VAL A 13 -10.07 -2.15 0.49
CA VAL A 13 -10.56 -0.82 0.11
C VAL A 13 -9.87 -0.34 -1.15
N LEU A 14 -10.64 -0.03 -2.20
CA LEU A 14 -10.18 0.41 -3.52
C LEU A 14 -10.81 1.75 -3.89
N HIS A 15 -10.04 2.63 -4.55
CA HIS A 15 -10.39 4.02 -4.80
C HIS A 15 -10.86 4.32 -6.24
N GLN A 16 -11.01 3.31 -7.08
CA GLN A 16 -11.51 3.48 -8.46
C GLN A 16 -12.34 2.26 -8.85
N GLU A 17 -13.33 2.45 -9.72
CA GLU A 17 -14.18 1.38 -10.26
C GLU A 17 -13.35 0.25 -10.90
N THR A 18 -12.33 0.63 -11.67
CA THR A 18 -11.48 -0.32 -12.43
C THR A 18 -10.27 -0.83 -11.66
N SER A 19 -10.08 -0.42 -10.39
CA SER A 19 -9.01 -0.92 -9.55
C SER A 19 -9.25 -2.36 -9.13
N SER A 20 -8.17 -3.10 -8.97
CA SER A 20 -8.18 -4.47 -8.45
C SER A 20 -7.10 -4.63 -7.39
N PRO A 21 -7.24 -5.59 -6.46
CA PRO A 21 -6.25 -5.83 -5.43
C PRO A 21 -4.95 -6.48 -5.95
N GLY A 22 -4.86 -6.73 -7.25
CA GLY A 22 -3.66 -7.24 -7.90
C GLY A 22 -3.08 -8.48 -7.21
N ARG A 23 -1.76 -8.51 -7.00
CA ARG A 23 -1.07 -9.62 -6.34
C ARG A 23 -1.42 -9.76 -4.87
N VAL A 24 -1.68 -8.66 -4.17
CA VAL A 24 -2.11 -8.72 -2.77
C VAL A 24 -3.35 -9.58 -2.65
N GLY A 25 -4.37 -9.34 -3.49
CA GLY A 25 -5.57 -10.17 -3.49
C GLY A 25 -5.29 -11.63 -3.84
N GLN A 26 -4.44 -11.89 -4.83
CA GLN A 26 -4.06 -13.25 -5.23
C GLN A 26 -3.37 -14.01 -4.11
N ILE A 27 -2.44 -13.36 -3.40
CA ILE A 27 -1.69 -13.97 -2.28
C ILE A 27 -2.63 -14.23 -1.10
N LEU A 28 -3.47 -13.27 -0.71
CA LEU A 28 -4.44 -13.44 0.38
C LEU A 28 -5.43 -14.59 0.08
N GLN A 29 -5.88 -14.72 -1.16
CA GLN A 29 -6.70 -15.85 -1.57
C GLN A 29 -5.93 -17.19 -1.52
N ALA A 30 -4.65 -17.20 -1.92
CA ALA A 30 -3.79 -18.37 -1.78
C ALA A 30 -3.53 -18.75 -0.31
N MET A 31 -3.51 -17.77 0.61
CA MET A 31 -3.48 -17.97 2.06
C MET A 31 -4.82 -18.48 2.65
N GLY A 32 -5.88 -18.56 1.84
CA GLY A 32 -7.19 -19.10 2.23
C GLY A 32 -8.23 -18.03 2.64
N HIS A 33 -7.92 -16.75 2.50
CA HIS A 33 -8.85 -15.68 2.80
C HIS A 33 -9.79 -15.38 1.62
N MET A 34 -11.06 -15.12 1.92
CA MET A 34 -11.96 -14.43 0.99
C MET A 34 -11.66 -12.93 1.01
N LEU A 35 -12.03 -12.22 -0.05
CA LEU A 35 -11.86 -10.77 -0.15
C LEU A 35 -13.23 -10.09 -0.04
N ASP A 36 -13.42 -9.21 0.94
CA ASP A 36 -14.56 -8.28 1.02
C ASP A 36 -14.10 -6.94 0.40
N ILE A 37 -14.49 -6.72 -0.86
CA ILE A 37 -14.05 -5.54 -1.62
C ILE A 37 -15.03 -4.41 -1.45
N ARG A 38 -14.56 -3.24 -1.02
CA ARG A 38 -15.33 -2.01 -0.83
C ARG A 38 -14.70 -0.85 -1.61
N ARG A 39 -15.56 0.01 -2.14
CA ARG A 39 -15.19 1.23 -2.86
C ARG A 39 -15.98 2.42 -2.31
N PRO A 40 -15.54 3.05 -1.21
CA PRO A 40 -16.25 4.18 -0.61
C PRO A 40 -16.46 5.33 -1.60
N VAL A 41 -15.52 5.54 -2.52
CA VAL A 41 -15.66 6.49 -3.64
C VAL A 41 -16.91 6.24 -4.50
N LEU A 42 -17.46 5.03 -4.50
CA LEU A 42 -18.70 4.64 -5.18
C LEU A 42 -19.90 4.48 -4.22
N GLY A 43 -19.70 4.81 -2.94
CA GLY A 43 -20.73 4.74 -1.91
C GLY A 43 -20.79 3.42 -1.13
N ASP A 44 -19.83 2.50 -1.30
CA ASP A 44 -19.79 1.30 -0.47
C ASP A 44 -19.46 1.68 0.98
N PRO A 45 -20.27 1.29 1.98
CA PRO A 45 -19.96 1.61 3.37
C PRO A 45 -18.79 0.78 3.89
N LEU A 46 -17.95 1.40 4.72
CA LEU A 46 -16.96 0.69 5.50
C LEU A 46 -17.61 0.08 6.76
N PRO A 47 -17.18 -1.11 7.20
CA PRO A 47 -17.76 -1.76 8.37
C PRO A 47 -17.36 -0.99 9.65
N THR A 48 -18.24 -0.90 10.61
CA THR A 48 -17.99 -0.24 11.91
C THR A 48 -17.09 -1.06 12.84
N THR A 49 -16.80 -2.31 12.51
CA THR A 49 -15.90 -3.22 13.24
C THR A 49 -15.28 -4.24 12.28
N LEU A 50 -14.07 -4.66 12.56
CA LEU A 50 -13.38 -5.75 11.84
C LEU A 50 -13.50 -7.10 12.56
N SER A 51 -14.44 -7.26 13.50
CA SER A 51 -14.63 -8.52 14.25
C SER A 51 -14.85 -9.74 13.34
N GLN A 52 -15.47 -9.54 12.17
CA GLN A 52 -15.74 -10.58 11.17
C GLN A 52 -14.64 -10.66 10.08
N HIS A 53 -13.63 -9.82 10.13
CA HIS A 53 -12.51 -9.78 9.18
C HIS A 53 -11.22 -10.25 9.84
N ALA A 54 -10.35 -10.82 9.04
CA ALA A 54 -8.98 -11.15 9.41
C ALA A 54 -8.12 -9.89 9.59
N GLY A 55 -8.45 -8.85 8.84
CA GLY A 55 -7.80 -7.54 8.83
C GLY A 55 -8.27 -6.72 7.62
N ALA A 56 -7.54 -5.65 7.30
CA ALA A 56 -7.87 -4.78 6.18
C ALA A 56 -6.64 -4.35 5.37
N VAL A 57 -6.84 -4.14 4.06
CA VAL A 57 -5.87 -3.50 3.17
C VAL A 57 -6.53 -2.31 2.50
N VAL A 58 -5.96 -1.11 2.68
CA VAL A 58 -6.34 0.12 1.99
C VAL A 58 -5.31 0.42 0.91
N PHE A 59 -5.76 0.46 -0.34
CA PHE A 59 -4.88 0.57 -1.51
C PHE A 59 -4.55 2.02 -1.88
N GLY A 60 -3.71 2.16 -2.89
CA GLY A 60 -3.42 3.41 -3.55
C GLY A 60 -4.59 3.93 -4.39
N GLY A 61 -4.51 5.20 -4.76
CA GLY A 61 -5.48 5.89 -5.60
C GLY A 61 -4.87 7.14 -6.23
N PRO A 62 -5.55 7.76 -7.21
CA PRO A 62 -5.07 8.99 -7.84
C PRO A 62 -5.32 10.25 -6.98
N MET A 63 -6.05 10.11 -5.86
CA MET A 63 -6.40 11.16 -4.92
C MET A 63 -5.22 11.48 -4.00
N SER A 64 -5.28 12.64 -3.34
CA SER A 64 -4.41 12.99 -2.21
C SER A 64 -5.12 12.67 -0.88
N ALA A 65 -4.38 12.26 0.12
CA ALA A 65 -4.89 12.18 1.49
C ALA A 65 -5.19 13.58 2.08
N ASN A 66 -4.85 14.66 1.36
CA ASN A 66 -5.17 16.04 1.71
C ASN A 66 -6.42 16.57 0.98
N ASP A 67 -7.03 15.78 0.10
CA ASP A 67 -8.23 16.19 -0.63
C ASP A 67 -9.43 16.36 0.32
N ASP A 68 -10.32 17.31 -0.01
CA ASP A 68 -11.45 17.70 0.85
C ASP A 68 -12.71 16.86 0.64
N GLU A 69 -12.68 15.84 -0.22
CA GLU A 69 -13.80 14.97 -0.47
C GLU A 69 -14.23 14.22 0.81
N ALA A 70 -15.54 14.14 1.01
CA ALA A 70 -16.11 13.56 2.24
C ALA A 70 -15.63 12.12 2.48
N TYR A 71 -15.60 11.28 1.42
CA TYR A 71 -15.18 9.89 1.54
C TYR A 71 -13.71 9.74 1.94
N ILE A 72 -12.81 10.68 1.55
CA ILE A 72 -11.39 10.68 1.96
C ILE A 72 -11.30 10.88 3.48
N ARG A 73 -12.04 11.86 4.01
CA ARG A 73 -12.09 12.12 5.47
C ARG A 73 -12.69 10.94 6.23
N GLU A 74 -13.80 10.40 5.72
CA GLU A 74 -14.47 9.23 6.30
C GLU A 74 -13.54 8.01 6.34
N GLU A 75 -12.77 7.77 5.28
CA GLU A 75 -11.79 6.68 5.25
C GLU A 75 -10.64 6.91 6.23
N ILE A 76 -10.10 8.13 6.31
CA ILE A 76 -9.07 8.50 7.28
C ILE A 76 -9.58 8.27 8.71
N ASP A 77 -10.76 8.75 9.05
CA ASP A 77 -11.37 8.58 10.38
C ASP A 77 -11.64 7.10 10.69
N TRP A 78 -12.10 6.34 9.68
CA TRP A 78 -12.37 4.91 9.80
C TRP A 78 -11.13 4.08 10.18
N LEU A 79 -9.92 4.53 9.84
CA LEU A 79 -8.69 3.82 10.19
C LEU A 79 -8.48 3.67 11.71
N THR A 80 -9.20 4.42 12.51
CA THR A 80 -9.29 4.20 13.97
C THR A 80 -9.82 2.80 14.31
N VAL A 81 -10.69 2.21 13.48
CA VAL A 81 -11.27 0.88 13.72
C VAL A 81 -10.21 -0.22 13.76
N PRO A 82 -9.40 -0.45 12.71
CA PRO A 82 -8.33 -1.47 12.77
C PRO A 82 -7.31 -1.20 13.87
N LEU A 83 -7.01 0.08 14.18
CA LEU A 83 -6.04 0.45 15.21
C LEU A 83 -6.56 0.10 16.61
N VAL A 84 -7.78 0.51 16.95
CA VAL A 84 -8.39 0.25 18.28
C VAL A 84 -8.67 -1.24 18.48
N GLU A 85 -9.11 -1.93 17.44
CA GLU A 85 -9.35 -3.39 17.50
C GLU A 85 -8.06 -4.22 17.38
N ASN A 86 -6.91 -3.56 17.21
CA ASN A 86 -5.59 -4.18 17.00
C ASN A 86 -5.63 -5.27 15.89
N ARG A 87 -6.33 -4.98 14.80
CA ARG A 87 -6.44 -5.89 13.65
C ARG A 87 -5.32 -5.66 12.66
N PRO A 88 -4.85 -6.73 11.99
CA PRO A 88 -3.92 -6.61 10.87
C PRO A 88 -4.39 -5.56 9.86
N PHE A 89 -3.56 -4.57 9.61
CA PHE A 89 -3.83 -3.48 8.68
C PHE A 89 -2.62 -3.22 7.78
N LEU A 90 -2.87 -3.06 6.48
CA LEU A 90 -1.87 -2.65 5.51
C LEU A 90 -2.40 -1.46 4.68
N GLY A 91 -1.73 -0.31 4.78
CA GLY A 91 -1.89 0.81 3.87
C GLY A 91 -0.85 0.78 2.75
N ILE A 92 -1.27 0.94 1.50
CA ILE A 92 -0.41 0.99 0.31
C ILE A 92 -0.56 2.36 -0.34
N CYS A 93 0.54 3.10 -0.53
CA CYS A 93 0.59 4.42 -1.14
C CYS A 93 -0.42 5.39 -0.48
N LEU A 94 -1.53 5.73 -1.12
CA LEU A 94 -2.58 6.56 -0.52
C LEU A 94 -3.07 5.98 0.82
N GLY A 95 -3.25 4.67 0.92
CA GLY A 95 -3.67 4.02 2.18
C GLY A 95 -2.64 4.18 3.31
N ALA A 96 -1.34 4.18 3.01
CA ALA A 96 -0.30 4.49 3.98
C ALA A 96 -0.33 5.97 4.40
N GLN A 97 -0.55 6.87 3.44
CA GLN A 97 -0.69 8.31 3.68
C GLN A 97 -1.93 8.63 4.54
N MET A 98 -3.06 7.95 4.28
CA MET A 98 -4.26 8.06 5.12
C MET A 98 -4.01 7.58 6.55
N LEU A 99 -3.26 6.47 6.73
CA LEU A 99 -2.85 5.99 8.06
C LEU A 99 -2.00 7.05 8.79
N VAL A 100 -1.05 7.67 8.08
CA VAL A 100 -0.24 8.75 8.64
C VAL A 100 -1.10 9.93 9.08
N LYS A 101 -2.09 10.34 8.29
CA LYS A 101 -3.05 11.41 8.63
C LYS A 101 -3.88 11.06 9.86
N ASN A 102 -4.41 9.84 9.94
CA ASN A 102 -5.16 9.35 11.09
C ASN A 102 -4.31 9.38 12.38
N LEU A 103 -3.01 9.11 12.27
CA LEU A 103 -2.03 9.15 13.37
C LEU A 103 -1.50 10.58 13.66
N GLY A 104 -2.05 11.62 13.00
CA GLY A 104 -1.69 13.02 13.21
C GLY A 104 -0.41 13.48 12.52
N GLY A 105 0.13 12.69 11.57
CA GLY A 105 1.25 13.07 10.73
C GLY A 105 0.84 13.89 9.51
N ALA A 106 1.82 14.44 8.78
CA ALA A 106 1.60 15.20 7.56
C ALA A 106 1.89 14.39 6.29
N VAL A 107 1.14 14.69 5.24
CA VAL A 107 1.37 14.23 3.86
C VAL A 107 1.68 15.45 3.00
N PHE A 108 2.73 15.37 2.19
CA PHE A 108 3.24 16.53 1.44
C PHE A 108 3.91 16.13 0.14
N GLY A 109 3.89 17.07 -0.83
CA GLY A 109 4.70 16.98 -2.05
C GLY A 109 6.15 17.39 -1.79
N HIS A 110 7.06 16.96 -2.67
CA HIS A 110 8.45 17.36 -2.60
C HIS A 110 8.60 18.88 -2.91
N ALA A 111 9.45 19.58 -2.17
CA ALA A 111 9.63 21.03 -2.32
C ALA A 111 10.04 21.47 -3.74
N GLU A 112 10.80 20.61 -4.44
CA GLU A 112 11.23 20.84 -5.82
C GLU A 112 10.32 20.16 -6.86
N GLY A 113 9.14 19.64 -6.45
CA GLY A 113 8.17 18.98 -7.34
C GLY A 113 8.59 17.59 -7.83
N TRP A 114 9.56 16.94 -7.19
CA TRP A 114 9.95 15.58 -7.54
C TRP A 114 8.81 14.57 -7.32
N ALA A 115 8.73 13.60 -8.23
CA ALA A 115 7.84 12.45 -8.11
C ALA A 115 8.67 11.16 -8.23
N GLU A 116 8.28 10.13 -7.51
CA GLU A 116 8.80 8.78 -7.73
C GLU A 116 7.80 8.00 -8.57
N ILE A 117 8.09 7.84 -9.86
CA ILE A 117 7.27 7.13 -10.85
C ILE A 117 8.18 6.21 -11.66
N GLY A 118 8.09 4.91 -11.43
CA GLY A 118 8.97 3.89 -12.01
C GLY A 118 9.62 3.00 -10.97
N TRP A 119 10.82 2.52 -11.24
CA TRP A 119 11.60 1.64 -10.35
C TRP A 119 12.66 2.45 -9.60
N TYR A 120 12.62 2.41 -8.28
CA TYR A 120 13.50 3.20 -7.40
C TYR A 120 14.20 2.34 -6.37
N PRO A 121 15.43 2.70 -5.99
CA PRO A 121 16.15 2.04 -4.91
C PRO A 121 15.39 2.13 -3.59
N LEU A 122 15.48 1.06 -2.81
CA LEU A 122 14.95 0.97 -1.44
C LEU A 122 16.07 0.51 -0.51
N THR A 123 16.15 1.13 0.66
CA THR A 123 17.12 0.76 1.70
C THR A 123 16.37 0.37 2.97
N ALA A 124 16.50 -0.89 3.38
CA ALA A 124 15.96 -1.34 4.66
C ALA A 124 16.71 -0.69 5.83
N THR A 125 15.97 -0.24 6.84
CA THR A 125 16.56 0.18 8.11
C THR A 125 17.06 -1.03 8.91
N LYS A 126 17.73 -0.78 10.05
CA LYS A 126 18.08 -1.86 10.98
C LYS A 126 16.84 -2.62 11.47
N ALA A 127 15.74 -1.93 11.74
CA ALA A 127 14.48 -2.55 12.14
C ALA A 127 13.86 -3.36 10.99
N GLY A 128 13.88 -2.82 9.77
CA GLY A 128 13.41 -3.53 8.59
C GLY A 128 14.20 -4.81 8.31
N THR A 129 15.54 -4.73 8.36
CA THR A 129 16.44 -5.87 8.13
C THR A 129 16.27 -6.95 9.21
N ALA A 130 15.98 -6.55 10.45
CA ALA A 130 15.71 -7.50 11.54
C ALA A 130 14.38 -8.24 11.36
N LEU A 131 13.43 -7.64 10.63
CA LEU A 131 12.12 -8.23 10.37
C LEU A 131 12.18 -9.29 9.25
N MET A 132 12.77 -8.95 8.12
CA MET A 132 12.86 -9.80 6.93
C MET A 132 13.84 -9.21 5.90
N PRO A 133 14.30 -9.99 4.90
CA PRO A 133 15.01 -9.45 3.74
C PRO A 133 14.09 -8.52 2.92
N TRP A 134 14.65 -7.41 2.40
CA TRP A 134 13.94 -6.43 1.57
C TRP A 134 14.49 -6.42 0.14
N PRO A 135 13.68 -6.07 -0.87
CA PRO A 135 14.18 -5.88 -2.23
C PRO A 135 14.99 -4.58 -2.31
N ASP A 136 16.06 -4.58 -3.12
CA ASP A 136 16.88 -3.38 -3.33
C ASP A 136 16.18 -2.32 -4.20
N THR A 137 15.12 -2.71 -4.91
CA THR A 137 14.39 -1.84 -5.85
C THR A 137 12.91 -2.18 -5.81
N VAL A 138 12.08 -1.12 -5.73
CA VAL A 138 10.62 -1.21 -5.68
C VAL A 138 9.96 -0.36 -6.75
N TYR A 139 8.70 -0.65 -7.07
CA TYR A 139 7.93 0.14 -8.01
C TYR A 139 7.16 1.25 -7.31
N GLN A 140 7.35 2.48 -7.77
CA GLN A 140 6.75 3.69 -7.25
C GLN A 140 5.78 4.33 -8.26
N PHE A 141 4.75 5.01 -7.74
CA PHE A 141 3.85 5.81 -8.59
C PHE A 141 3.19 6.93 -7.77
N HIS A 142 3.98 7.80 -7.14
CA HIS A 142 3.49 8.86 -6.26
C HIS A 142 4.25 10.17 -6.45
N ARG A 143 3.64 11.26 -6.00
CA ARG A 143 4.20 12.62 -5.95
C ARG A 143 4.11 13.25 -4.56
N GLU A 144 3.58 12.51 -3.61
CA GLU A 144 3.48 12.90 -2.22
C GLU A 144 4.10 11.81 -1.37
N GLY A 145 4.77 12.22 -0.31
CA GLY A 145 5.28 11.40 0.75
C GLY A 145 4.67 11.81 2.09
N PHE A 146 5.23 11.33 3.17
CA PHE A 146 4.68 11.56 4.51
C PHE A 146 5.76 11.65 5.57
N ASP A 147 5.45 12.33 6.67
CA ASP A 147 6.22 12.27 7.90
C ASP A 147 6.04 10.90 8.57
N LEU A 148 7.10 10.41 9.21
CA LEU A 148 6.96 9.22 10.05
C LEU A 148 6.08 9.57 11.27
N PRO A 149 4.95 8.87 11.49
CA PRO A 149 4.12 9.13 12.65
C PRO A 149 4.89 8.90 13.95
N ARG A 150 4.54 9.67 15.01
CA ARG A 150 5.10 9.43 16.33
C ARG A 150 4.86 7.97 16.75
N ASP A 151 5.85 7.37 17.37
CA ASP A 151 5.82 5.99 17.86
C ASP A 151 5.76 4.91 16.74
N ALA A 152 5.85 5.31 15.48
CA ALA A 152 6.02 4.38 14.37
C ALA A 152 7.49 3.96 14.22
N THR A 153 7.71 2.72 13.82
CA THR A 153 9.04 2.19 13.49
C THR A 153 9.26 2.28 11.99
N LEU A 154 10.26 3.04 11.54
CA LEU A 154 10.66 3.11 10.14
C LEU A 154 11.35 1.81 9.73
N LEU A 155 10.89 1.20 8.64
CA LEU A 155 11.36 -0.10 8.15
C LEU A 155 12.20 0.02 6.88
N ALA A 156 11.89 1.00 6.01
CA ALA A 156 12.64 1.24 4.79
C ALA A 156 12.63 2.70 4.40
N THR A 157 13.72 3.13 3.74
CA THR A 157 13.93 4.50 3.25
C THR A 157 14.12 4.52 1.74
N GLY A 158 13.76 5.66 1.12
CA GLY A 158 13.96 5.96 -0.30
C GLY A 158 14.90 7.14 -0.51
N HIS A 159 15.04 7.56 -1.77
CA HIS A 159 15.95 8.63 -2.15
C HIS A 159 15.28 10.02 -2.13
N HIS A 160 14.19 10.20 -2.86
CA HIS A 160 13.49 11.49 -2.95
C HIS A 160 12.48 11.68 -1.80
N TYR A 161 11.87 10.60 -1.37
CA TYR A 161 10.99 10.54 -0.22
C TYR A 161 11.59 9.55 0.79
N GLU A 162 11.99 10.07 1.94
CA GLU A 162 12.74 9.30 2.93
C GLU A 162 11.91 8.12 3.49
N ASN A 163 10.65 8.36 3.85
CA ASN A 163 9.83 7.35 4.52
C ASN A 163 9.11 6.47 3.51
N GLN A 164 9.53 5.20 3.38
CA GLN A 164 9.00 4.27 2.39
C GLN A 164 8.20 3.11 2.96
N ALA A 165 8.52 2.69 4.18
CA ALA A 165 7.76 1.68 4.89
C ALA A 165 7.88 1.87 6.40
N PHE A 166 6.79 1.68 7.11
CA PHE A 166 6.75 1.79 8.57
C PHE A 166 5.77 0.78 9.18
N ARG A 167 5.94 0.55 10.48
CA ARG A 167 5.00 -0.17 11.34
C ARG A 167 4.61 0.72 12.52
N TYR A 168 3.32 0.76 12.83
CA TYR A 168 2.76 1.40 14.01
C TYR A 168 2.11 0.34 14.91
N GLY A 169 2.50 0.32 16.18
CA GLY A 169 2.14 -0.80 17.07
C GLY A 169 2.62 -2.14 16.51
N ASP A 170 1.81 -3.19 16.72
CA ASP A 170 2.16 -4.54 16.28
C ASP A 170 1.57 -4.90 14.92
N ASN A 171 0.41 -4.35 14.57
CA ASN A 171 -0.43 -4.85 13.49
C ASN A 171 -0.75 -3.83 12.38
N ALA A 172 -0.33 -2.55 12.48
CA ALA A 172 -0.58 -1.55 11.45
C ALA A 172 0.68 -1.25 10.65
N TRP A 173 0.60 -1.41 9.32
CA TRP A 173 1.70 -1.30 8.39
C TRP A 173 1.39 -0.29 7.29
N GLY A 174 2.37 0.51 6.90
CA GLY A 174 2.28 1.41 5.77
C GLY A 174 3.46 1.22 4.83
N ILE A 175 3.18 1.10 3.52
CA ILE A 175 4.19 1.10 2.46
C ILE A 175 3.84 2.15 1.41
N GLN A 176 4.83 2.94 0.99
CA GLN A 176 4.63 3.99 -0.04
C GLN A 176 4.61 3.41 -1.44
N PHE A 177 5.34 2.34 -1.68
CA PHE A 177 5.54 1.69 -2.98
C PHE A 177 4.48 0.61 -3.29
N HIS A 178 4.48 0.15 -4.53
CA HIS A 178 3.47 -0.75 -5.08
C HIS A 178 4.01 -2.16 -5.35
N GLY A 179 3.86 -3.08 -4.39
CA GLY A 179 4.15 -4.50 -4.58
C GLY A 179 3.04 -5.28 -5.28
N GLU A 180 1.82 -4.74 -5.28
CA GLU A 180 0.61 -5.39 -5.80
C GLU A 180 0.54 -5.45 -7.32
N LEU A 181 1.39 -4.73 -8.05
CA LEU A 181 1.29 -4.56 -9.49
C LEU A 181 1.44 -5.87 -10.27
N THR A 182 0.41 -6.22 -11.03
CA THR A 182 0.50 -7.23 -12.10
C THR A 182 0.99 -6.59 -13.41
N LEU A 183 1.41 -7.41 -14.39
CA LEU A 183 1.80 -6.89 -15.71
C LEU A 183 0.66 -6.09 -16.38
N ALA A 184 -0.56 -6.59 -16.30
CA ALA A 184 -1.73 -5.92 -16.86
C ALA A 184 -2.01 -4.55 -16.17
N MET A 185 -1.80 -4.46 -14.85
CA MET A 185 -1.90 -3.20 -14.12
C MET A 185 -0.81 -2.24 -14.56
N MET A 186 0.43 -2.69 -14.68
CA MET A 186 1.55 -1.85 -15.12
C MET A 186 1.32 -1.28 -16.51
N HIS A 187 0.89 -2.08 -17.50
CA HIS A 187 0.52 -1.58 -18.82
C HIS A 187 -0.56 -0.47 -18.74
N ARG A 188 -1.59 -0.70 -17.94
CA ARG A 188 -2.67 0.28 -17.74
C ARG A 188 -2.16 1.58 -17.11
N TRP A 189 -1.28 1.47 -16.10
CA TRP A 189 -0.72 2.64 -15.42
C TRP A 189 0.22 3.43 -16.33
N VAL A 190 1.05 2.76 -17.12
CA VAL A 190 1.92 3.40 -18.12
C VAL A 190 1.11 4.18 -19.15
N VAL A 191 -0.01 3.64 -19.62
CA VAL A 191 -0.87 4.34 -20.59
C VAL A 191 -1.64 5.48 -19.93
N ARG A 192 -2.31 5.23 -18.81
CA ARG A 192 -3.16 6.24 -18.14
C ARG A 192 -2.36 7.33 -17.45
N GLY A 193 -1.18 7.00 -16.95
CA GLY A 193 -0.29 7.89 -16.22
C GLY A 193 0.75 8.60 -17.07
N ALA A 194 0.70 8.45 -18.42
CA ALA A 194 1.71 9.00 -19.34
C ALA A 194 1.91 10.52 -19.17
N HIS A 195 0.85 11.26 -18.84
CA HIS A 195 0.89 12.71 -18.58
C HIS A 195 1.72 13.10 -17.34
N ARG A 196 2.14 12.13 -16.52
CA ARG A 196 2.98 12.35 -15.33
C ARG A 196 4.46 12.07 -15.59
N PHE A 197 4.83 11.55 -16.76
CA PHE A 197 6.20 11.18 -17.05
C PHE A 197 7.12 12.38 -17.33
N ASP A 198 6.54 13.58 -17.49
CA ASP A 198 7.28 14.85 -17.60
C ASP A 198 7.62 15.44 -16.21
N LEU A 199 7.14 14.87 -15.12
CA LEU A 199 7.47 15.32 -13.76
C LEU A 199 8.93 15.02 -13.44
N PRO A 200 9.63 15.90 -12.68
CA PRO A 200 10.98 15.62 -12.18
C PRO A 200 11.02 14.28 -11.43
N GLY A 201 11.99 13.45 -11.76
CA GLY A 201 12.13 12.11 -11.17
C GLY A 201 11.34 11.00 -11.88
N ALA A 202 10.27 11.30 -12.61
CA ALA A 202 9.51 10.27 -13.30
C ALA A 202 10.31 9.59 -14.41
N GLN A 203 10.25 8.26 -14.45
CA GLN A 203 10.85 7.45 -15.52
C GLN A 203 9.91 7.37 -16.71
N VAL A 204 10.47 7.30 -17.93
CA VAL A 204 9.68 7.14 -19.16
C VAL A 204 8.98 5.77 -19.20
N GLY A 205 7.82 5.71 -19.83
CA GLY A 205 6.94 4.54 -19.80
C GLY A 205 7.60 3.20 -20.17
N ARG A 206 8.58 3.18 -21.10
CA ARG A 206 9.31 1.97 -21.46
C ARG A 206 10.15 1.43 -20.30
N SER A 207 10.80 2.29 -19.52
CA SER A 207 11.62 1.90 -18.37
C SER A 207 10.84 1.14 -17.30
N HIS A 208 9.53 1.36 -17.20
CA HIS A 208 8.65 0.63 -16.27
C HIS A 208 8.59 -0.86 -16.65
N LEU A 209 8.42 -1.16 -17.95
CA LEU A 209 8.32 -2.54 -18.45
C LEU A 209 9.69 -3.23 -18.46
N ASP A 210 10.73 -2.51 -18.85
CA ASP A 210 12.11 -3.04 -18.87
C ASP A 210 12.58 -3.34 -17.42
N GLY A 211 12.36 -2.42 -16.49
CA GLY A 211 12.68 -2.60 -15.07
C GLY A 211 11.90 -3.73 -14.41
N ARG A 212 10.67 -4.01 -14.89
CA ARG A 212 9.92 -5.18 -14.43
C ARG A 212 10.66 -6.49 -14.66
N LEU A 213 11.34 -6.64 -15.79
CA LEU A 213 12.10 -7.85 -16.10
C LEU A 213 13.25 -8.07 -15.11
N LEU A 214 13.77 -6.99 -14.53
CA LEU A 214 14.91 -7.02 -13.62
C LEU A 214 14.50 -7.15 -12.14
N HIS A 215 13.44 -6.46 -11.71
CA HIS A 215 13.14 -6.23 -10.29
C HIS A 215 11.88 -6.92 -9.78
N ASP A 216 10.93 -7.27 -10.68
CA ASP A 216 9.61 -7.74 -10.28
C ASP A 216 9.62 -9.08 -9.54
N ALA A 217 10.55 -9.97 -9.86
CA ALA A 217 10.63 -11.29 -9.21
C ALA A 217 10.97 -11.16 -7.71
N ALA A 218 11.94 -10.30 -7.38
CA ALA A 218 12.34 -10.03 -6.00
C ALA A 218 11.22 -9.33 -5.23
N LEU A 219 10.58 -8.31 -5.83
CA LEU A 219 9.46 -7.59 -5.21
C LEU A 219 8.25 -8.51 -4.94
N ARG A 220 7.96 -9.42 -5.88
CA ARG A 220 6.88 -10.40 -5.72
C ARG A 220 7.14 -11.38 -4.59
N LEU A 221 8.36 -11.88 -4.48
CA LEU A 221 8.76 -12.80 -3.41
C LEU A 221 8.67 -12.10 -2.05
N TRP A 222 9.21 -10.89 -1.97
CA TRP A 222 9.11 -10.04 -0.78
C TRP A 222 7.65 -9.82 -0.37
N LEU A 223 6.77 -9.45 -1.31
CA LEU A 223 5.36 -9.19 -1.01
C LEU A 223 4.67 -10.42 -0.40
N ALA A 224 4.96 -11.62 -0.90
CA ALA A 224 4.37 -12.84 -0.35
C ALA A 224 4.77 -13.05 1.12
N THR A 225 6.07 -12.97 1.42
CA THR A 225 6.57 -13.07 2.80
C THR A 225 6.06 -11.93 3.69
N PHE A 226 5.97 -10.71 3.15
CA PHE A 226 5.47 -9.56 3.89
C PHE A 226 3.98 -9.72 4.27
N LEU A 227 3.14 -10.20 3.35
CA LEU A 227 1.73 -10.46 3.65
C LEU A 227 1.54 -11.61 4.65
N GLU A 228 2.38 -12.64 4.60
CA GLU A 228 2.41 -13.67 5.65
C GLU A 228 2.74 -13.06 7.01
N GLN A 229 3.70 -12.12 7.08
CA GLN A 229 4.03 -11.41 8.32
C GLN A 229 2.89 -10.53 8.82
N VAL A 230 2.20 -9.81 7.92
CA VAL A 230 1.07 -8.92 8.29
C VAL A 230 -0.15 -9.70 8.76
N PHE A 231 -0.44 -10.86 8.14
CA PHE A 231 -1.66 -11.64 8.39
C PHE A 231 -1.40 -12.99 9.06
N HIS A 232 -0.28 -13.17 9.77
CA HIS A 232 0.14 -14.47 10.33
C HIS A 232 -0.81 -15.04 11.39
N GLU A 233 -1.53 -14.19 12.14
CA GLU A 233 -2.50 -14.57 13.17
C GLU A 233 -3.96 -14.45 12.75
N ALA A 234 -4.22 -14.20 11.46
CA ALA A 234 -5.54 -13.79 10.95
C ALA A 234 -6.41 -14.98 10.49
#